data_ff497fd5121712bbb943878a243e823e
#
_entry.id   ff497fd5121712bbb943878a243e823e
#
_cell.length_a   1.000
_cell.length_b   1.000
_cell.length_c   1.000
_cell.angle_alpha   90.00
_cell.angle_beta   90.00
_cell.angle_gamma   90.00
#
_symmetry.space_group_name_H-M   'P 1'
#
loop_
_entity.id
_entity.type
_entity.pdbx_description
1 polymer ?
#
loop_
_entity_poly.entity_id
_entity_poly.type
_entity_poly.pdbx_seq_one_letter_code
_entity_poly.pdbx_strand_id
1 'polypeptide(L)'
;MISAQQLAWYPATNSASIRDRSWLQYRGSLTRRIQAQCSDFRVKPVFQSFATVHGDERVVMNLRPGELAMVREVFLYCNHTPVVFAHSVVARKDLRGAWRGLSGLGNKSLGSVLFANPKIKRTPLQFKKLNPKHALFERACHKLTVMPSSLWARRSLFTLHGQSLLVTEVFLPAILDLTS
;
A
#
# COMPACT_ATOMS: atom_id res chain seq x y z
N MET A 1 -17.15 -16.11 10.19
CA MET A 1 -16.32 -16.54 9.03
C MET A 1 -16.25 -15.41 8.02
N ILE A 2 -15.05 -15.00 7.60
CA ILE A 2 -14.87 -14.00 6.53
C ILE A 2 -15.15 -14.72 5.21
N SER A 3 -16.05 -14.18 4.37
CA SER A 3 -16.39 -14.80 3.09
C SER A 3 -15.21 -14.71 2.09
N ALA A 4 -15.14 -15.65 1.14
CA ALA A 4 -14.12 -15.64 0.09
C ALA A 4 -14.12 -14.32 -0.71
N GLN A 5 -15.29 -13.71 -0.92
CA GLN A 5 -15.43 -12.40 -1.57
C GLN A 5 -14.82 -11.26 -0.76
N GLN A 6 -14.81 -11.34 0.58
CA GLN A 6 -14.17 -10.33 1.44
C GLN A 6 -12.65 -10.37 1.35
N LEU A 7 -12.06 -11.50 0.94
CA LEU A 7 -10.61 -11.66 0.75
C LEU A 7 -10.17 -11.36 -0.68
N ALA A 8 -11.08 -11.36 -1.66
CA ALA A 8 -10.74 -11.25 -3.08
C ALA A 8 -10.18 -9.88 -3.47
N TRP A 9 -9.12 -9.91 -4.28
CA TRP A 9 -8.55 -8.78 -5.01
C TRP A 9 -8.68 -9.06 -6.51
N TYR A 10 -8.98 -8.03 -7.29
CA TYR A 10 -9.35 -8.18 -8.69
C TYR A 10 -8.30 -7.56 -9.62
N PRO A 11 -8.10 -8.11 -10.84
CA PRO A 11 -7.15 -7.56 -11.81
C PRO A 11 -7.69 -6.30 -12.52
N ALA A 12 -8.97 -5.94 -12.32
CA ALA A 12 -9.64 -4.84 -13.01
C ALA A 12 -10.38 -3.91 -12.05
N THR A 13 -10.63 -2.69 -12.50
CA THR A 13 -11.29 -1.59 -11.77
C THR A 13 -12.63 -1.21 -12.41
N ASN A 14 -13.46 -2.20 -12.78
CA ASN A 14 -14.65 -1.98 -13.61
C ASN A 14 -15.65 -0.96 -13.00
N SER A 15 -15.76 -0.90 -11.67
CA SER A 15 -16.65 0.03 -10.97
C SER A 15 -15.98 1.34 -10.54
N ALA A 16 -14.72 1.58 -10.91
CA ALA A 16 -14.02 2.81 -10.57
C ALA A 16 -14.37 3.93 -11.56
N SER A 17 -14.45 5.17 -11.05
CA SER A 17 -14.59 6.36 -11.90
C SER A 17 -13.36 6.54 -12.80
N ILE A 18 -13.46 7.40 -13.82
CA ILE A 18 -12.32 7.73 -14.69
C ILE A 18 -11.17 8.33 -13.86
N ARG A 19 -11.48 9.21 -12.90
CA ARG A 19 -10.49 9.85 -12.02
C ARG A 19 -9.80 8.81 -11.11
N ASP A 20 -10.57 7.92 -10.49
CA ASP A 20 -10.01 6.83 -9.69
C ASP A 20 -9.11 5.93 -10.53
N ARG A 21 -9.55 5.54 -11.74
CA ARG A 21 -8.77 4.67 -12.64
C ARG A 21 -7.44 5.29 -13.03
N SER A 22 -7.38 6.58 -13.28
CA SER A 22 -6.14 7.29 -13.59
C SER A 22 -5.08 7.06 -12.50
N TRP A 23 -5.45 7.13 -11.22
CA TRP A 23 -4.56 6.87 -10.10
C TRP A 23 -4.30 5.39 -9.86
N LEU A 24 -5.34 4.57 -9.84
CA LEU A 24 -5.26 3.14 -9.56
C LEU A 24 -4.39 2.38 -10.55
N GLN A 25 -4.58 2.63 -11.84
CA GLN A 25 -3.90 1.90 -12.92
C GLN A 25 -2.51 2.45 -13.27
N TYR A 26 -2.08 3.54 -12.63
CA TYR A 26 -0.75 4.08 -12.87
C TYR A 26 0.34 3.09 -12.46
N ARG A 27 1.17 2.67 -13.42
CA ARG A 27 2.18 1.62 -13.24
C ARG A 27 3.52 2.11 -12.72
N GLY A 28 3.77 3.42 -12.80
CA GLY A 28 5.00 4.03 -12.30
C GLY A 28 5.04 4.20 -10.80
N SER A 29 6.03 4.95 -10.31
CA SER A 29 6.16 5.30 -8.90
C SER A 29 5.06 6.28 -8.48
N LEU A 30 4.12 5.82 -7.65
CA LEU A 30 3.06 6.67 -7.10
C LEU A 30 3.63 7.87 -6.35
N THR A 31 4.69 7.65 -5.57
CA THR A 31 5.40 8.71 -4.86
C THR A 31 5.84 9.83 -5.80
N ARG A 32 6.51 9.48 -6.91
CA ARG A 32 6.97 10.49 -7.88
C ARG A 32 5.80 11.23 -8.52
N ARG A 33 4.71 10.51 -8.83
CA ARG A 33 3.52 11.12 -9.40
C ARG A 33 2.88 12.13 -8.44
N ILE A 34 2.77 11.80 -7.15
CA ILE A 34 2.26 12.72 -6.13
C ILE A 34 3.22 13.90 -5.95
N GLN A 35 4.53 13.64 -5.84
CA GLN A 35 5.56 14.68 -5.70
C GLN A 35 5.50 15.72 -6.83
N ALA A 36 5.24 15.30 -8.06
CA ALA A 36 5.13 16.21 -9.21
C ALA A 36 3.94 17.19 -9.09
N GLN A 37 3.00 16.92 -8.18
CA GLN A 37 1.76 17.70 -7.99
C GLN A 37 1.71 18.45 -6.65
N CYS A 38 2.77 18.35 -5.87
CA CYS A 38 2.84 18.91 -4.52
C CYS A 38 4.02 19.85 -4.37
N SER A 39 3.81 21.00 -3.76
CA SER A 39 4.89 21.88 -3.33
C SER A 39 5.66 21.32 -2.13
N ASP A 40 4.99 20.55 -1.27
CA ASP A 40 5.55 19.92 -0.08
C ASP A 40 5.02 18.49 0.06
N PHE A 41 5.85 17.52 -0.32
CA PHE A 41 5.54 16.09 -0.17
C PHE A 41 6.19 15.52 1.09
N ARG A 42 5.42 14.84 1.92
CA ARG A 42 5.92 14.20 3.14
C ARG A 42 5.45 12.76 3.27
N VAL A 43 6.32 11.92 3.83
CA VAL A 43 5.99 10.57 4.29
C VAL A 43 5.94 10.57 5.80
N LYS A 44 4.80 10.23 6.39
CA LYS A 44 4.63 10.13 7.85
C LYS A 44 4.41 8.69 8.26
N PRO A 45 5.42 8.00 8.82
CA PRO A 45 5.26 6.68 9.41
C PRO A 45 4.29 6.76 10.60
N VAL A 46 3.39 5.77 10.69
CA VAL A 46 2.43 5.65 11.79
C VAL A 46 2.54 4.32 12.51
N PHE A 47 3.10 3.31 11.84
CA PHE A 47 3.36 2.01 12.43
C PHE A 47 4.55 1.34 11.74
N GLN A 48 5.43 0.73 12.53
CA GLN A 48 6.49 -0.15 12.02
C GLN A 48 6.88 -1.13 13.12
N SER A 49 6.41 -2.36 13.02
CA SER A 49 6.70 -3.43 13.98
C SER A 49 6.40 -4.79 13.41
N PHE A 50 6.83 -5.84 14.12
CA PHE A 50 6.36 -7.20 13.86
C PHE A 50 4.91 -7.34 14.32
N ALA A 51 4.06 -7.79 13.41
CA ALA A 51 2.64 -8.00 13.68
C ALA A 51 2.11 -9.19 12.86
N THR A 52 0.95 -9.69 13.25
CA THR A 52 0.16 -10.61 12.43
C THR A 52 -0.42 -9.84 11.23
N VAL A 53 -0.48 -10.50 10.09
CA VAL A 53 -1.00 -9.92 8.86
C VAL A 53 -2.46 -10.33 8.63
N HIS A 54 -3.15 -9.61 7.75
CA HIS A 54 -4.53 -9.95 7.37
C HIS A 54 -4.58 -11.27 6.59
N GLY A 55 -5.74 -11.94 6.62
CA GLY A 55 -5.89 -13.27 6.03
C GLY A 55 -5.55 -13.34 4.55
N ASP A 56 -5.90 -12.32 3.78
CA ASP A 56 -5.59 -12.23 2.35
C ASP A 56 -4.10 -11.95 2.07
N GLU A 57 -3.43 -11.21 2.95
CA GLU A 57 -1.98 -10.94 2.86
C GLU A 57 -1.18 -12.18 3.22
N ARG A 58 -1.64 -12.92 4.25
CA ARG A 58 -1.01 -14.15 4.69
C ARG A 58 -0.88 -15.16 3.55
N VAL A 59 -1.94 -15.32 2.76
CA VAL A 59 -1.96 -16.24 1.61
C VAL A 59 -0.96 -15.78 0.53
N VAL A 60 -0.99 -14.51 0.15
CA VAL A 60 -0.12 -13.94 -0.89
C VAL A 60 1.36 -13.96 -0.49
N MET A 61 1.65 -13.74 0.81
CA MET A 61 3.00 -13.74 1.36
C MET A 61 3.49 -15.15 1.75
N ASN A 62 2.65 -16.19 1.58
CA ASN A 62 2.93 -17.57 1.97
C ASN A 62 3.41 -17.68 3.43
N LEU A 63 2.70 -17.01 4.35
CA LEU A 63 2.96 -17.02 5.79
C LEU A 63 2.09 -18.07 6.48
N ARG A 64 2.61 -18.68 7.54
CA ARG A 64 1.86 -19.60 8.39
C ARG A 64 0.83 -18.86 9.25
N PRO A 65 -0.26 -19.51 9.71
CA PRO A 65 -1.14 -18.94 10.71
C PRO A 65 -0.35 -18.50 11.96
N GLY A 66 -0.56 -17.25 12.41
CA GLY A 66 0.15 -16.67 13.55
C GLY A 66 1.59 -16.25 13.31
N GLU A 67 2.15 -16.46 12.11
CA GLU A 67 3.49 -16.02 11.79
C GLU A 67 3.53 -14.47 11.71
N LEU A 68 4.51 -13.90 12.42
CA LEU A 68 4.72 -12.46 12.44
C LEU A 68 5.53 -12.01 11.22
N ALA A 69 5.09 -10.93 10.61
CA ALA A 69 5.82 -10.22 9.55
C ALA A 69 6.16 -8.80 10.00
N MET A 70 7.16 -8.20 9.40
CA MET A 70 7.39 -6.76 9.52
C MET A 70 6.29 -6.03 8.75
N VAL A 71 5.49 -5.29 9.48
CA VAL A 71 4.45 -4.41 8.94
C VAL A 71 4.92 -2.97 9.07
N ARG A 72 4.80 -2.22 7.99
CA ARG A 72 5.07 -0.78 7.99
C ARG A 72 3.92 -0.03 7.36
N GLU A 73 3.42 0.97 8.07
CA GLU A 73 2.32 1.83 7.62
C GLU A 73 2.75 3.29 7.62
N VAL A 74 2.41 3.98 6.55
CA VAL A 74 2.70 5.39 6.38
C VAL A 74 1.54 6.11 5.72
N PHE A 75 1.39 7.40 6.03
CA PHE A 75 0.61 8.30 5.19
C PHE A 75 1.54 9.09 4.27
N LEU A 76 1.15 9.19 3.01
CA LEU A 76 1.72 10.13 2.04
C LEU A 76 0.89 11.41 2.07
N TYR A 77 1.56 12.53 2.29
CA TYR A 77 0.95 13.85 2.35
C TYR A 77 1.35 14.67 1.14
N CYS A 78 0.37 15.36 0.58
CA CYS A 78 0.57 16.46 -0.35
C CYS A 78 0.24 17.74 0.42
N ASN A 79 1.25 18.60 0.61
CA ASN A 79 1.17 19.76 1.50
C ASN A 79 0.77 19.30 2.93
N HIS A 80 -0.39 19.66 3.42
CA HIS A 80 -0.87 19.28 4.75
C HIS A 80 -1.94 18.17 4.74
N THR A 81 -2.30 17.66 3.54
CA THR A 81 -3.42 16.76 3.36
C THR A 81 -2.93 15.33 3.08
N PRO A 82 -3.41 14.30 3.81
CA PRO A 82 -3.08 12.93 3.51
C PRO A 82 -3.82 12.48 2.24
N VAL A 83 -3.08 11.91 1.28
CA VAL A 83 -3.62 11.50 -0.03
C VAL A 83 -3.55 10.00 -0.26
N VAL A 84 -2.64 9.30 0.41
CA VAL A 84 -2.51 7.83 0.36
C VAL A 84 -2.14 7.31 1.74
N PHE A 85 -2.76 6.20 2.12
CA PHE A 85 -2.26 5.33 3.20
C PHE A 85 -1.59 4.12 2.55
N ALA A 86 -0.34 3.86 2.89
CA ALA A 86 0.43 2.74 2.38
C ALA A 86 0.74 1.74 3.50
N HIS A 87 0.45 0.47 3.22
CA HIS A 87 0.69 -0.66 4.09
C HIS A 87 1.63 -1.64 3.40
N SER A 88 2.73 -2.01 4.04
CA SER A 88 3.69 -2.96 3.49
C SER A 88 4.00 -4.10 4.45
N VAL A 89 4.18 -5.30 3.88
CA VAL A 89 4.39 -6.53 4.63
C VAL A 89 5.62 -7.25 4.08
N VAL A 90 6.54 -7.62 4.96
CA VAL A 90 7.73 -8.44 4.65
C VAL A 90 7.84 -9.57 5.65
N ALA A 91 8.05 -10.79 5.16
CA ALA A 91 8.33 -11.92 6.03
C ALA A 91 9.59 -11.68 6.86
N ARG A 92 9.57 -12.07 8.15
CA ARG A 92 10.69 -11.85 9.07
C ARG A 92 12.02 -12.41 8.56
N LYS A 93 11.99 -13.56 7.88
CA LYS A 93 13.17 -14.19 7.27
C LYS A 93 13.81 -13.32 6.20
N ASP A 94 13.01 -12.54 5.45
CA ASP A 94 13.42 -11.77 4.28
C ASP A 94 14.07 -10.42 4.66
N LEU A 95 13.89 -9.97 5.91
CA LEU A 95 14.54 -8.77 6.45
C LEU A 95 16.06 -8.94 6.66
N ARG A 96 16.55 -10.15 6.72
CA ARG A 96 18.00 -10.43 6.79
C ARG A 96 18.65 -10.48 5.42
N GLY A 97 17.84 -10.51 4.36
CA GLY A 97 18.27 -10.64 2.96
C GLY A 97 17.99 -9.39 2.13
N ALA A 98 17.22 -9.57 1.06
CA ALA A 98 16.96 -8.54 0.06
C ALA A 98 16.30 -7.28 0.65
N TRP A 99 15.50 -7.42 1.71
CA TRP A 99 14.71 -6.36 2.31
C TRP A 99 15.28 -5.78 3.62
N ARG A 100 16.55 -6.08 3.93
CA ARG A 100 17.22 -5.62 5.16
C ARG A 100 17.18 -4.10 5.38
N GLY A 101 17.18 -3.32 4.31
CA GLY A 101 17.14 -1.84 4.38
C GLY A 101 15.78 -1.25 4.76
N LEU A 102 14.71 -2.05 4.77
CA LEU A 102 13.36 -1.55 5.06
C LEU A 102 13.19 -1.02 6.47
N SER A 103 13.87 -1.64 7.45
CA SER A 103 13.81 -1.23 8.85
C SER A 103 14.33 0.19 9.08
N GLY A 104 15.27 0.65 8.25
CA GLY A 104 15.93 1.95 8.33
C GLY A 104 15.36 3.03 7.42
N LEU A 105 14.21 2.80 6.77
CA LEU A 105 13.63 3.78 5.84
C LEU A 105 13.22 5.10 6.48
N GLY A 106 12.86 5.10 7.78
CA GLY A 106 12.39 6.31 8.46
C GLY A 106 11.27 7.01 7.68
N ASN A 107 11.47 8.27 7.35
CA ASN A 107 10.52 9.10 6.58
C ASN A 107 10.72 8.98 5.05
N LYS A 108 11.56 8.05 4.58
CA LYS A 108 11.74 7.84 3.13
C LYS A 108 10.58 7.02 2.57
N SER A 109 10.22 7.33 1.35
CA SER A 109 9.22 6.56 0.62
C SER A 109 9.78 5.21 0.20
N LEU A 110 9.04 4.15 0.46
CA LEU A 110 9.36 2.81 -0.04
C LEU A 110 9.38 2.78 -1.57
N GLY A 111 8.46 3.51 -2.22
CA GLY A 111 8.41 3.60 -3.68
C GLY A 111 9.70 4.08 -4.31
N SER A 112 10.41 5.02 -3.68
CA SER A 112 11.69 5.50 -4.21
C SER A 112 12.75 4.39 -4.27
N VAL A 113 12.77 3.50 -3.29
CA VAL A 113 13.68 2.35 -3.25
C VAL A 113 13.28 1.28 -4.27
N LEU A 114 11.99 0.95 -4.33
CA LEU A 114 11.46 -0.10 -5.20
C LEU A 114 11.68 0.20 -6.69
N PHE A 115 11.50 1.45 -7.09
CA PHE A 115 11.62 1.86 -8.49
C PHE A 115 13.05 2.29 -8.90
N ALA A 116 13.97 2.41 -7.93
CA ALA A 116 15.37 2.72 -8.22
C ALA A 116 16.20 1.46 -8.56
N ASN A 117 15.77 0.28 -8.15
CA ASN A 117 16.51 -0.96 -8.37
C ASN A 117 15.88 -1.78 -9.51
N PRO A 118 16.53 -1.88 -10.68
CA PRO A 118 15.99 -2.59 -11.85
C PRO A 118 15.86 -4.11 -11.65
N LYS A 119 16.51 -4.68 -10.64
CA LYS A 119 16.39 -6.11 -10.30
C LYS A 119 15.10 -6.46 -9.58
N ILE A 120 14.38 -5.46 -9.05
CA ILE A 120 13.09 -5.68 -8.39
C ILE A 120 12.03 -5.91 -9.44
N LYS A 121 11.38 -7.09 -9.38
CA LYS A 121 10.24 -7.44 -10.22
C LYS A 121 8.96 -7.09 -9.48
N ARG A 122 7.96 -6.60 -10.21
CA ARG A 122 6.63 -6.28 -9.68
C ARG A 122 5.58 -7.14 -10.36
N THR A 123 4.69 -7.77 -9.59
CA THR A 123 3.52 -8.45 -10.14
C THR A 123 2.51 -7.45 -10.70
N PRO A 124 1.59 -7.89 -11.59
CA PRO A 124 0.46 -7.07 -12.00
C PRO A 124 -0.29 -6.49 -10.81
N LEU A 125 -0.83 -5.29 -10.99
CA LEU A 125 -1.65 -4.63 -9.98
C LEU A 125 -2.94 -5.42 -9.74
N GLN A 126 -3.32 -5.53 -8.48
CA GLN A 126 -4.62 -6.00 -8.04
C GLN A 126 -5.35 -4.87 -7.32
N PHE A 127 -6.67 -4.84 -7.42
CA PHE A 127 -7.51 -3.75 -6.94
C PHE A 127 -8.61 -4.26 -6.03
N LYS A 128 -9.01 -3.43 -5.08
CA LYS A 128 -10.13 -3.71 -4.19
C LYS A 128 -10.78 -2.42 -3.73
N LYS A 129 -12.11 -2.43 -3.64
CA LYS A 129 -12.87 -1.39 -2.98
C LYS A 129 -13.06 -1.80 -1.52
N LEU A 130 -12.39 -1.10 -0.61
CA LEU A 130 -12.46 -1.35 0.82
C LEU A 130 -13.71 -0.71 1.39
N ASN A 131 -14.35 -1.38 2.31
CA ASN A 131 -15.48 -0.89 3.10
C ASN A 131 -15.13 -0.94 4.61
N PRO A 132 -15.97 -0.41 5.51
CA PRO A 132 -15.69 -0.39 6.95
C PRO A 132 -15.41 -1.74 7.63
N LYS A 133 -15.77 -2.86 6.98
CA LYS A 133 -15.47 -4.21 7.49
C LYS A 133 -14.03 -4.66 7.20
N HIS A 134 -13.28 -3.93 6.39
CA HIS A 134 -11.90 -4.26 6.05
C HIS A 134 -10.94 -3.58 7.01
N ALA A 135 -10.01 -4.32 7.61
CA ALA A 135 -9.10 -3.78 8.63
C ALA A 135 -8.24 -2.58 8.15
N LEU A 136 -7.83 -2.57 6.86
CA LEU A 136 -7.09 -1.43 6.31
C LEU A 136 -7.96 -0.19 6.10
N PHE A 137 -9.28 -0.33 6.03
CA PHE A 137 -10.19 0.81 5.88
C PHE A 137 -10.14 1.73 7.10
N GLU A 138 -10.33 1.18 8.30
CA GLU A 138 -10.28 1.93 9.54
C GLU A 138 -8.93 2.63 9.73
N ARG A 139 -7.82 1.91 9.48
CA ARG A 139 -6.46 2.45 9.57
C ARG A 139 -6.22 3.59 8.58
N ALA A 140 -6.68 3.45 7.35
CA ALA A 140 -6.56 4.48 6.33
C ALA A 140 -7.39 5.73 6.67
N CYS A 141 -8.56 5.54 7.28
CA CYS A 141 -9.44 6.63 7.67
C CYS A 141 -9.00 7.38 8.93
N HIS A 142 -8.04 6.88 9.70
CA HIS A 142 -7.62 7.45 10.99
C HIS A 142 -7.23 8.94 10.94
N LYS A 143 -6.82 9.44 9.78
CA LYS A 143 -6.45 10.85 9.58
C LYS A 143 -7.52 11.67 8.82
N LEU A 144 -8.67 11.09 8.55
CA LEU A 144 -9.77 11.76 7.86
C LEU A 144 -10.75 12.36 8.88
N THR A 145 -11.22 13.56 8.60
CA THR A 145 -12.28 14.22 9.38
C THR A 145 -13.67 13.73 9.01
N VAL A 146 -13.84 13.32 7.75
CA VAL A 146 -15.08 12.76 7.23
C VAL A 146 -14.85 11.33 6.79
N MET A 147 -15.63 10.39 7.33
CA MET A 147 -15.53 8.97 7.02
C MET A 147 -16.21 8.69 5.66
N PRO A 148 -15.46 8.23 4.64
CA PRO A 148 -16.08 7.83 3.39
C PRO A 148 -16.81 6.48 3.53
N SER A 149 -17.74 6.20 2.64
CA SER A 149 -18.43 4.89 2.61
C SER A 149 -17.53 3.75 2.12
N SER A 150 -16.51 4.08 1.33
CA SER A 150 -15.54 3.12 0.80
C SER A 150 -14.28 3.84 0.32
N LEU A 151 -13.17 3.09 0.21
CA LEU A 151 -11.91 3.57 -0.36
C LEU A 151 -11.40 2.59 -1.40
N TRP A 152 -10.84 3.09 -2.48
CA TRP A 152 -10.12 2.25 -3.41
C TRP A 152 -8.73 1.93 -2.88
N ALA A 153 -8.32 0.69 -3.12
CA ALA A 153 -6.97 0.23 -2.84
C ALA A 153 -6.41 -0.54 -4.02
N ARG A 154 -5.09 -0.50 -4.14
CA ARG A 154 -4.34 -1.37 -5.05
C ARG A 154 -3.20 -2.04 -4.31
N ARG A 155 -2.78 -3.21 -4.79
CA ARG A 155 -1.60 -3.89 -4.25
C ARG A 155 -0.76 -4.53 -5.34
N SER A 156 0.51 -4.73 -5.05
CA SER A 156 1.45 -5.53 -5.85
C SER A 156 2.42 -6.22 -4.93
N LEU A 157 2.87 -7.38 -5.38
CA LEU A 157 4.00 -8.07 -4.78
C LEU A 157 5.29 -7.62 -5.52
N PHE A 158 6.28 -7.22 -4.77
CA PHE A 158 7.62 -6.90 -5.27
C PHE A 158 8.56 -8.04 -4.86
N THR A 159 9.38 -8.50 -5.80
CA THR A 159 10.29 -9.63 -5.56
C THR A 159 11.72 -9.24 -5.90
N LEU A 160 12.64 -9.52 -5.00
CA LEU A 160 14.08 -9.36 -5.18
C LEU A 160 14.77 -10.61 -4.65
N HIS A 161 15.59 -11.26 -5.48
CA HIS A 161 16.29 -12.52 -5.13
C HIS A 161 15.36 -13.60 -4.54
N GLY A 162 14.15 -13.75 -5.09
CA GLY A 162 13.16 -14.72 -4.62
C GLY A 162 12.45 -14.36 -3.32
N GLN A 163 12.77 -13.23 -2.70
CA GLN A 163 12.15 -12.72 -1.48
C GLN A 163 11.08 -11.68 -1.79
N SER A 164 9.97 -11.72 -1.09
CA SER A 164 8.78 -10.94 -1.41
C SER A 164 8.49 -9.83 -0.42
N LEU A 165 8.00 -8.72 -0.94
CA LEU A 165 7.44 -7.58 -0.23
C LEU A 165 6.07 -7.27 -0.82
N LEU A 166 5.02 -7.30 -0.02
CA LEU A 166 3.69 -6.87 -0.42
C LEU A 166 3.52 -5.38 -0.10
N VAL A 167 3.03 -4.61 -1.06
CA VAL A 167 2.67 -3.20 -0.86
C VAL A 167 1.22 -3.02 -1.25
N THR A 168 0.43 -2.51 -0.31
CA THR A 168 -0.96 -2.10 -0.49
C THR A 168 -1.06 -0.59 -0.31
N GLU A 169 -1.63 0.10 -1.29
CA GLU A 169 -1.83 1.55 -1.30
C GLU A 169 -3.34 1.83 -1.30
N VAL A 170 -3.83 2.50 -0.26
CA VAL A 170 -5.22 2.92 -0.10
C VAL A 170 -5.33 4.38 -0.46
N PHE A 171 -6.15 4.70 -1.45
CA PHE A 171 -6.33 6.04 -1.97
C PHE A 171 -7.35 6.81 -1.12
N LEU A 172 -6.91 7.93 -0.55
CA LEU A 172 -7.77 8.80 0.25
C LEU A 172 -8.49 9.80 -0.66
N PRO A 173 -9.65 10.34 -0.25
CA PRO A 173 -10.45 11.21 -1.12
C PRO A 173 -9.66 12.36 -1.75
N ALA A 174 -8.78 12.99 -0.99
CA ALA A 174 -7.98 14.13 -1.45
C ALA A 174 -6.98 13.81 -2.58
N ILE A 175 -6.73 12.53 -2.90
CA ILE A 175 -5.89 12.18 -4.08
C ILE A 175 -6.54 12.66 -5.38
N LEU A 176 -7.88 12.72 -5.41
CA LEU A 176 -8.63 13.15 -6.58
C LEU A 176 -8.58 14.66 -6.81
N ASP A 177 -8.14 15.43 -5.83
CA ASP A 177 -7.96 16.88 -5.95
C ASP A 177 -6.61 17.23 -6.60
N LEU A 178 -5.70 16.25 -6.67
CA LEU A 178 -4.45 16.38 -7.41
C LEU A 178 -4.75 16.26 -8.91
N THR A 179 -4.47 17.31 -9.63
CA THR A 179 -4.65 17.36 -11.10
C THR A 179 -3.62 16.45 -11.78
N SER A 180 -4.05 15.68 -12.75
CA SER A 180 -3.16 14.87 -13.60
C SER A 180 -2.53 15.67 -14.69
#